data_6570418c61dcd01e1733143f324fccf2
#
_entry.id   6570418c61dcd01e1733143f324fccf2
#
_cell.length_a   1.000
_cell.length_b   1.000
_cell.length_c   1.000
_cell.angle_alpha   90.00
_cell.angle_beta   90.00
_cell.angle_gamma   90.00
#
_symmetry.space_group_name_H-M   'P 1'
#
loop_
_entity.id
_entity.type
_entity.pdbx_description
1 polymer ?
#
loop_
_entity_poly.entity_id
_entity_poly.type
_entity_poly.pdbx_seq_one_letter_code
_entity_poly.pdbx_strand_id
1 'polypeptide(L)'
;MSCHKETILVAIVDDDDSVRGTLQELLRSAGFPSRAFESAEAFLGSGHQQETACLITDIRMPGMSGLELQARLNAERCKIPTIFITAHGDEEMRFQALRAGAVEFLPKPFDDEVLIESVRAALGC
;
A
#
# COMPACT_ATOMS: atom_id res chain seq x y z
N MET A 1 -12.68 -17.05 -12.88
CA MET A 1 -12.81 -16.41 -12.63
C MET A 1 -12.61 -15.60 -12.09
N SER A 2 -12.66 -15.39 -11.68
CA SER A 2 -12.61 -14.58 -11.12
C SER A 2 -11.75 -13.63 -10.95
N CYS A 3 -10.69 -13.58 -11.12
CA CYS A 3 -9.95 -12.46 -10.92
C CYS A 3 -10.29 -11.36 -11.80
N HIS A 4 -11.26 -11.49 -12.51
CA HIS A 4 -11.66 -10.43 -13.33
C HIS A 4 -12.42 -9.41 -12.59
N LYS A 5 -12.16 -9.18 -11.37
CA LYS A 5 -12.77 -8.19 -10.70
C LYS A 5 -12.68 -6.96 -11.35
N GLU A 6 -13.70 -6.30 -11.57
CA GLU A 6 -13.70 -5.06 -12.22
C GLU A 6 -13.11 -4.04 -11.32
N THR A 7 -12.96 -4.31 -10.08
CA THR A 7 -12.41 -3.32 -9.19
C THR A 7 -11.12 -3.78 -8.61
N ILE A 8 -10.14 -4.00 -9.43
CA ILE A 8 -8.82 -4.24 -8.95
C ILE A 8 -8.22 -2.87 -8.71
N LEU A 9 -8.13 -2.48 -7.47
CA LEU A 9 -7.70 -1.15 -7.12
C LEU A 9 -6.49 -1.20 -6.20
N VAL A 10 -5.47 -0.42 -6.53
CA VAL A 10 -4.32 -0.25 -5.67
C VAL A 10 -4.48 1.08 -4.95
N ALA A 11 -4.48 1.06 -3.62
CA ALA A 11 -4.56 2.28 -2.84
C ALA A 11 -3.16 2.71 -2.45
N ILE A 12 -2.90 4.00 -2.55
CA ILE A 12 -1.61 4.59 -2.19
C ILE A 12 -1.85 5.54 -1.04
N VAL A 13 -1.13 5.35 0.06
CA VAL A 13 -1.25 6.23 1.22
C VAL A 13 0.13 6.78 1.54
N ASP A 14 0.33 8.07 1.34
CA ASP A 14 1.60 8.72 1.60
C ASP A 14 1.35 10.21 1.72
N ASP A 15 1.99 10.86 2.67
CA ASP A 15 1.76 12.29 2.86
C ASP A 15 2.60 13.15 1.91
N ASP A 16 3.44 12.54 1.10
CA ASP A 16 4.29 13.25 0.16
C ASP A 16 3.64 13.25 -1.23
N ASP A 17 3.32 14.44 -1.73
CA ASP A 17 2.71 14.60 -3.06
C ASP A 17 3.52 13.97 -4.17
N SER A 18 4.83 14.16 -4.12
CA SER A 18 5.71 13.66 -5.17
C SER A 18 5.68 12.13 -5.23
N VAL A 19 5.68 11.51 -4.07
CA VAL A 19 5.66 10.05 -4.01
C VAL A 19 4.32 9.55 -4.53
N ARG A 20 3.23 10.19 -4.13
CA ARG A 20 1.91 9.79 -4.61
C ARG A 20 1.84 9.86 -6.14
N GLY A 21 2.33 10.98 -6.70
CA GLY A 21 2.29 11.15 -8.15
C GLY A 21 3.14 10.14 -8.88
N THR A 22 4.34 9.89 -8.36
CA THR A 22 5.24 8.92 -8.98
C THR A 22 4.62 7.52 -8.97
N LEU A 23 4.03 7.14 -7.86
CA LEU A 23 3.42 5.82 -7.75
C LEU A 23 2.21 5.68 -8.68
N GLN A 24 1.41 6.73 -8.77
CA GLN A 24 0.25 6.67 -9.66
C GLN A 24 0.66 6.52 -11.12
N GLU A 25 1.69 7.26 -11.53
CA GLU A 25 2.19 7.16 -12.88
C GLU A 25 2.73 5.77 -13.16
N LEU A 26 3.49 5.24 -12.23
CA LEU A 26 4.10 3.94 -12.38
C LEU A 26 3.03 2.85 -12.50
N LEU A 27 2.03 2.91 -11.62
CA LEU A 27 0.97 1.92 -11.63
C LEU A 27 0.13 2.02 -12.91
N ARG A 28 -0.12 3.25 -13.36
CA ARG A 28 -0.88 3.43 -14.58
C ARG A 28 -0.14 2.84 -15.76
N SER A 29 1.18 3.07 -15.82
CA SER A 29 2.00 2.50 -16.90
C SER A 29 1.94 0.98 -16.91
N ALA A 30 1.79 0.39 -15.75
CA ALA A 30 1.74 -1.06 -15.63
C ALA A 30 0.32 -1.62 -15.78
N GLY A 31 -0.67 -0.74 -15.97
CA GLY A 31 -2.04 -1.19 -16.17
C GLY A 31 -2.86 -1.37 -14.92
N PHE A 32 -2.42 -0.82 -13.80
CA PHE A 32 -3.14 -0.97 -12.54
C PHE A 32 -3.85 0.31 -12.14
N PRO A 33 -5.18 0.30 -12.02
CA PRO A 33 -5.88 1.49 -11.54
C PRO A 33 -5.52 1.74 -10.07
N SER A 34 -5.38 3.00 -9.72
CA SER A 34 -4.98 3.34 -8.36
C SER A 34 -5.71 4.57 -7.87
N ARG A 35 -5.76 4.72 -6.55
CA ARG A 35 -6.25 5.91 -5.89
C ARG A 35 -5.24 6.29 -4.83
N ALA A 36 -4.99 7.59 -4.71
CA ALA A 36 -4.00 8.07 -3.75
C ALA A 36 -4.67 8.86 -2.65
N PHE A 37 -4.16 8.69 -1.44
CA PHE A 37 -4.67 9.35 -0.24
C PHE A 37 -3.51 9.98 0.49
N GLU A 38 -3.72 11.14 1.07
CA GLU A 38 -2.64 11.87 1.73
C GLU A 38 -2.41 11.40 3.17
N SER A 39 -3.30 10.57 3.70
CA SER A 39 -3.16 10.08 5.06
C SER A 39 -3.92 8.78 5.23
N ALA A 40 -3.58 8.05 6.28
CA ALA A 40 -4.29 6.82 6.62
C ALA A 40 -5.74 7.13 6.96
N GLU A 41 -5.96 8.25 7.65
CA GLU A 41 -7.31 8.65 8.00
C GLU A 41 -8.16 8.92 6.76
N ALA A 42 -7.55 9.55 5.74
CA ALA A 42 -8.26 9.82 4.50
C ALA A 42 -8.66 8.53 3.81
N PHE A 43 -7.77 7.54 3.83
CA PHE A 43 -8.08 6.25 3.23
C PHE A 43 -9.21 5.56 3.98
N LEU A 44 -9.13 5.53 5.30
CA LEU A 44 -10.16 4.86 6.09
C LEU A 44 -11.51 5.55 5.95
N GLY A 45 -11.50 6.88 5.86
CA GLY A 45 -12.74 7.63 5.72
C GLY A 45 -13.34 7.58 4.32
N SER A 46 -12.58 7.10 3.35
CA SER A 46 -13.05 7.08 1.97
C SER A 46 -14.06 5.99 1.69
N GLY A 47 -14.06 4.94 2.50
CA GLY A 47 -14.95 3.82 2.27
C GLY A 47 -14.49 2.88 1.17
N HIS A 48 -13.26 3.05 0.68
CA HIS A 48 -12.77 2.23 -0.43
C HIS A 48 -12.05 0.96 0.02
N GLN A 49 -12.07 0.63 1.31
CA GLN A 49 -11.32 -0.54 1.78
C GLN A 49 -11.78 -1.82 1.11
N GLN A 50 -13.07 -1.96 0.90
CA GLN A 50 -13.60 -3.19 0.30
C GLN A 50 -13.19 -3.37 -1.15
N GLU A 51 -12.92 -2.26 -1.83
CA GLU A 51 -12.53 -2.30 -3.23
C GLU A 51 -11.04 -2.37 -3.43
N THR A 52 -10.27 -2.24 -2.36
CA THR A 52 -8.83 -2.18 -2.45
C THR A 52 -8.25 -3.57 -2.47
N ALA A 53 -7.54 -3.89 -3.53
CA ALA A 53 -6.92 -5.20 -3.68
C ALA A 53 -5.47 -5.22 -3.22
N CYS A 54 -4.84 -4.05 -3.13
CA CYS A 54 -3.47 -3.92 -2.69
C CYS A 54 -3.27 -2.53 -2.11
N LEU A 55 -2.56 -2.44 -1.00
CA LEU A 55 -2.31 -1.15 -0.35
C LEU A 55 -0.82 -0.88 -0.33
N ILE A 56 -0.42 0.29 -0.81
CA ILE A 56 0.96 0.75 -0.72
C ILE A 56 0.96 1.92 0.24
N THR A 57 1.70 1.83 1.33
CA THR A 57 1.68 2.90 2.32
C THR A 57 3.06 3.19 2.88
N ASP A 58 3.30 4.45 3.19
CA ASP A 58 4.46 4.84 3.97
C ASP A 58 4.20 4.47 5.42
N ILE A 59 5.24 4.42 6.21
CA ILE A 59 5.10 4.13 7.63
C ILE A 59 4.99 5.41 8.43
N ARG A 60 5.91 6.36 8.21
CA ARG A 60 5.91 7.59 9.01
C ARG A 60 5.10 8.65 8.34
N MET A 61 3.95 8.93 8.91
CA MET A 61 3.04 9.96 8.43
C MET A 61 2.46 10.68 9.63
N PRO A 62 2.10 11.96 9.49
CA PRO A 62 1.43 12.66 10.58
C PRO A 62 0.12 11.94 10.91
N GLY A 63 -0.21 11.87 12.17
CA GLY A 63 -1.41 11.16 12.60
C GLY A 63 -1.17 9.68 12.65
N MET A 64 -2.02 8.92 11.99
CA MET A 64 -1.89 7.46 12.01
C MET A 64 -0.74 7.01 11.13
N SER A 65 0.13 6.18 11.66
CA SER A 65 1.25 5.65 10.89
C SER A 65 0.78 4.49 10.02
N GLY A 66 1.65 4.07 9.08
CA GLY A 66 1.34 2.93 8.24
C GLY A 66 1.19 1.65 9.03
N LEU A 67 2.00 1.47 10.08
CA LEU A 67 1.87 0.28 10.92
C LEU A 67 0.57 0.29 11.70
N GLU A 68 0.14 1.45 12.14
CA GLU A 68 -1.14 1.58 12.82
C GLU A 68 -2.30 1.32 11.87
N LEU A 69 -2.16 1.77 10.63
CA LEU A 69 -3.17 1.49 9.62
C LEU A 69 -3.29 -0.01 9.38
N GLN A 70 -2.16 -0.69 9.27
CA GLN A 70 -2.16 -2.12 9.09
C GLN A 70 -2.84 -2.83 10.26
N ALA A 71 -2.54 -2.40 11.48
CA ALA A 71 -3.13 -2.99 12.66
C ALA A 71 -4.64 -2.77 12.68
N ARG A 72 -5.07 -1.58 12.26
CA ARG A 72 -6.49 -1.26 12.22
C ARG A 72 -7.23 -2.13 11.23
N LEU A 73 -6.65 -2.31 10.04
CA LEU A 73 -7.26 -3.15 9.02
C LEU A 73 -7.32 -4.60 9.48
N ASN A 74 -6.26 -5.07 10.12
CA ASN A 74 -6.25 -6.44 10.64
C ASN A 74 -7.31 -6.63 11.71
N ALA A 75 -7.49 -5.63 12.57
CA ALA A 75 -8.48 -5.71 13.64
C ALA A 75 -9.90 -5.74 13.08
N GLU A 76 -10.11 -5.11 11.94
CA GLU A 76 -11.40 -5.08 11.29
C GLU A 76 -11.58 -6.26 10.33
N ARG A 77 -10.61 -7.15 10.31
CA ARG A 77 -10.62 -8.32 9.44
C ARG A 77 -10.67 -7.95 7.97
N CYS A 78 -10.16 -6.79 7.65
CA CYS A 78 -10.08 -6.33 6.28
C CYS A 78 -8.69 -6.68 5.78
N LYS A 79 -8.59 -7.84 5.14
CA LYS A 79 -7.28 -8.33 4.73
C LYS A 79 -6.88 -7.80 3.39
N ILE A 80 -6.12 -6.71 3.40
CA ILE A 80 -5.64 -6.10 2.19
C ILE A 80 -4.14 -6.35 2.13
N PRO A 81 -3.63 -7.02 1.09
CA PRO A 81 -2.19 -7.19 0.95
C PRO A 81 -1.51 -5.84 0.95
N THR A 82 -0.54 -5.65 1.83
CA THR A 82 0.07 -4.35 2.08
C THR A 82 1.55 -4.37 1.75
N ILE A 83 1.99 -3.34 1.02
CA ILE A 83 3.39 -3.10 0.69
C ILE A 83 3.77 -1.81 1.38
N PHE A 84 4.80 -1.86 2.22
CA PHE A 84 5.29 -0.66 2.87
C PHE A 84 6.47 -0.08 2.11
N ILE A 85 6.49 1.26 1.99
CA ILE A 85 7.65 1.96 1.46
C ILE A 85 8.00 3.03 2.47
N THR A 86 9.27 3.18 2.80
CA THR A 86 9.65 4.18 3.79
C THR A 86 11.10 4.59 3.61
N ALA A 87 11.36 5.87 3.89
CA ALA A 87 12.72 6.39 3.83
C ALA A 87 13.50 6.08 5.11
N HIS A 88 12.79 5.75 6.17
CA HIS A 88 13.41 5.57 7.48
C HIS A 88 13.12 4.23 8.12
N GLY A 89 13.01 3.20 7.31
CA GLY A 89 12.74 1.89 7.85
C GLY A 89 13.96 1.29 8.51
N ASP A 90 13.75 0.49 9.54
CA ASP A 90 14.83 -0.26 10.15
C ASP A 90 14.38 -1.70 10.26
N GLU A 91 15.29 -2.56 10.72
CA GLU A 91 15.03 -3.99 10.76
C GLU A 91 13.86 -4.35 11.66
N GLU A 92 13.72 -3.63 12.74
CA GLU A 92 12.64 -3.93 13.66
C GLU A 92 11.28 -3.60 13.05
N MET A 93 11.18 -2.45 12.39
CA MET A 93 9.97 -2.08 11.70
C MET A 93 9.63 -3.07 10.61
N ARG A 94 10.64 -3.48 9.86
CA ARG A 94 10.47 -4.44 8.78
C ARG A 94 9.94 -5.75 9.34
N PHE A 95 10.54 -6.21 10.42
CA PHE A 95 10.12 -7.46 11.04
C PHE A 95 8.67 -7.36 11.52
N GLN A 96 8.30 -6.26 12.15
CA GLN A 96 6.95 -6.07 12.63
C GLN A 96 5.94 -6.07 11.49
N ALA A 97 6.27 -5.36 10.41
CA ALA A 97 5.36 -5.26 9.28
C ALA A 97 5.13 -6.62 8.63
N LEU A 98 6.21 -7.36 8.40
CA LEU A 98 6.09 -8.65 7.75
C LEU A 98 5.39 -9.65 8.65
N ARG A 99 5.65 -9.58 9.93
CA ARG A 99 5.01 -10.46 10.88
C ARG A 99 3.51 -10.23 10.96
N ALA A 100 3.09 -8.99 10.74
CA ALA A 100 1.67 -8.64 10.74
C ALA A 100 1.00 -8.89 9.39
N GLY A 101 1.74 -9.45 8.44
CA GLY A 101 1.14 -9.87 7.18
C GLY A 101 1.49 -9.04 5.96
N ALA A 102 2.44 -8.11 6.07
CA ALA A 102 2.82 -7.31 4.91
C ALA A 102 3.42 -8.19 3.84
N VAL A 103 3.14 -7.85 2.59
CA VAL A 103 3.69 -8.58 1.46
C VAL A 103 5.14 -8.21 1.26
N GLU A 104 5.46 -6.94 1.42
CA GLU A 104 6.80 -6.45 1.16
C GLU A 104 7.09 -5.17 1.93
N PHE A 105 8.36 -4.86 2.11
CA PHE A 105 8.80 -3.68 2.82
C PHE A 105 9.97 -3.12 2.04
N LEU A 106 9.77 -2.00 1.36
CA LEU A 106 10.75 -1.45 0.44
C LEU A 106 11.29 -0.11 0.92
N PRO A 107 12.55 0.19 0.66
CA PRO A 107 13.12 1.48 1.04
C PRO A 107 12.77 2.54 0.00
N LYS A 108 12.83 3.80 0.39
CA LYS A 108 12.77 4.92 -0.54
C LYS A 108 14.19 5.41 -0.73
N PRO A 109 14.59 5.67 -1.93
CA PRO A 109 13.85 5.46 -3.19
C PRO A 109 13.75 3.98 -3.51
N PHE A 110 12.61 3.61 -4.07
CA PHE A 110 12.36 2.20 -4.39
C PHE A 110 12.70 1.92 -5.84
N ASP A 111 12.91 0.65 -6.13
CA ASP A 111 13.12 0.20 -7.48
C ASP A 111 11.77 -0.02 -8.14
N ASP A 112 11.55 0.61 -9.30
CA ASP A 112 10.26 0.54 -9.97
C ASP A 112 9.83 -0.87 -10.30
N GLU A 113 10.76 -1.69 -10.78
CA GLU A 113 10.44 -3.04 -11.16
C GLU A 113 10.10 -3.89 -9.96
N VAL A 114 10.83 -3.71 -8.87
CA VAL A 114 10.57 -4.46 -7.66
C VAL A 114 9.20 -4.09 -7.11
N LEU A 115 8.86 -2.81 -7.17
CA LEU A 115 7.55 -2.38 -6.69
C LEU A 115 6.44 -3.01 -7.52
N ILE A 116 6.56 -2.96 -8.85
CA ILE A 116 5.52 -3.51 -9.72
C ILE A 116 5.39 -5.01 -9.51
N GLU A 117 6.51 -5.71 -9.35
CA GLU A 117 6.45 -7.14 -9.10
C GLU A 117 5.79 -7.44 -7.77
N SER A 118 6.03 -6.61 -6.76
CA SER A 118 5.39 -6.78 -5.47
C SER A 118 3.88 -6.60 -5.58
N VAL A 119 3.45 -5.63 -6.40
CA VAL A 119 2.03 -5.40 -6.63
C VAL A 119 1.41 -6.60 -7.34
N ARG A 120 2.08 -7.13 -8.35
CA ARG A 120 1.58 -8.30 -9.06
C ARG A 120 1.43 -9.47 -8.12
N ALA A 121 2.42 -9.70 -7.28
CA ALA A 121 2.36 -10.78 -6.31
C ALA A 121 1.20 -10.58 -5.36
N ALA A 122 0.99 -9.35 -4.90
CA ALA A 122 -0.08 -9.05 -3.98
C ALA A 122 -1.45 -9.29 -4.61
N LEU A 123 -1.56 -9.02 -5.90
CA LEU A 123 -2.83 -9.19 -6.61
C LEU A 123 -3.04 -10.61 -7.11
N GLY A 124 -2.06 -11.46 -6.99
CA GLY A 124 -2.16 -12.83 -7.45
C GLY A 124 -2.05 -12.96 -8.95
N CYS A 125 -1.39 -12.01 -9.57
CA CYS A 125 -1.27 -12.03 -11.03
C CYS A 125 0.04 -12.60 -11.50
#